data_0879923df64b515b2f0791cafca97416
#
_entry.id   0879923df64b515b2f0791cafca97416
#
_cell.length_a   1.000
_cell.length_b   1.000
_cell.length_c   1.000
_cell.angle_alpha   90.00
_cell.angle_beta   90.00
_cell.angle_gamma   90.00
#
_symmetry.space_group_name_H-M   'P 1'
#
loop_
_entity.id
_entity.type
_entity.pdbx_description
1 polymer ?
#
loop_
_entity_poly.entity_id
_entity_poly.type
_entity_poly.pdbx_seq_one_letter_code
_entity_poly.pdbx_strand_id
1 'polypeptide(L)'
;MKTALALLCLSTLASATIASAQTQVPTAAGTKPHVGQGWHELGRVHVRDNAEKDLAFLKDGDDVVEVRVCAEGNAIRLRNAELWMSGDKRQKLWLPLVLGAGKCTDPINVQGGPIRVTHLALEYEAMSLGAEGAHLSVYGKSKDAR
;
A
#
# COMPACT_ATOMS: atom_id res chain seq x y z
N MET A 1 16.69 20.07 -84.08
CA MET A 1 16.90 18.84 -83.37
C MET A 1 17.63 19.12 -82.07
N LYS A 2 16.97 19.16 -80.93
CA LYS A 2 17.54 19.22 -79.60
C LYS A 2 16.59 18.58 -78.62
N THR A 3 16.85 17.36 -78.26
CA THR A 3 16.16 16.54 -77.28
C THR A 3 16.60 16.98 -75.90
N ALA A 4 15.66 17.48 -75.07
CA ALA A 4 15.89 17.77 -73.65
C ALA A 4 15.40 16.60 -72.83
N LEU A 5 16.32 15.98 -72.09
CA LEU A 5 16.09 14.92 -71.14
C LEU A 5 15.72 15.54 -69.79
N ALA A 6 14.49 15.35 -69.35
CA ALA A 6 14.06 15.78 -68.02
C ALA A 6 14.31 14.71 -67.01
N LEU A 7 15.19 14.95 -66.06
CA LEU A 7 15.48 14.08 -64.92
C LEU A 7 14.49 14.36 -63.81
N LEU A 8 13.55 13.40 -63.54
CA LEU A 8 12.68 13.46 -62.37
C LEU A 8 13.42 12.89 -61.15
N CYS A 9 13.77 13.78 -60.22
CA CYS A 9 14.19 13.38 -58.87
C CYS A 9 12.97 13.09 -58.02
N LEU A 10 12.70 11.81 -57.75
CA LEU A 10 11.76 11.39 -56.72
C LEU A 10 12.45 11.48 -55.37
N SER A 11 12.05 12.49 -54.57
CA SER A 11 12.44 12.60 -53.17
C SER A 11 11.48 11.77 -52.31
N THR A 12 11.89 10.60 -51.86
CA THR A 12 11.17 9.81 -50.87
C THR A 12 11.42 10.39 -49.48
N LEU A 13 10.42 11.10 -48.96
CA LEU A 13 10.38 11.51 -47.55
C LEU A 13 10.07 10.28 -46.68
N ALA A 14 11.09 9.76 -46.04
CA ALA A 14 10.93 8.75 -44.99
C ALA A 14 10.39 9.44 -43.73
N SER A 15 9.11 9.29 -43.46
CA SER A 15 8.49 9.70 -42.19
C SER A 15 8.92 8.74 -41.08
N ALA A 16 9.86 9.17 -40.26
CA ALA A 16 10.20 8.46 -39.02
C ALA A 16 9.07 8.66 -37.99
N THR A 17 8.22 7.66 -37.87
CA THR A 17 7.27 7.57 -36.74
C THR A 17 8.05 7.29 -35.46
N ILE A 18 8.20 8.31 -34.63
CA ILE A 18 8.71 8.17 -33.26
C ILE A 18 7.59 7.49 -32.47
N ALA A 19 7.70 6.19 -32.28
CA ALA A 19 6.89 5.46 -31.32
C ALA A 19 7.28 5.94 -29.92
N SER A 20 6.49 6.83 -29.35
CA SER A 20 6.59 7.17 -27.93
C SER A 20 6.26 5.94 -27.13
N ALA A 21 7.27 5.25 -26.60
CA ALA A 21 7.09 4.21 -25.62
C ALA A 21 6.53 4.88 -24.34
N GLN A 22 5.22 4.88 -24.23
CA GLN A 22 4.57 5.19 -22.95
C GLN A 22 4.95 4.06 -22.00
N THR A 23 5.90 4.37 -21.12
CA THR A 23 6.17 3.52 -19.96
C THR A 23 4.91 3.59 -19.09
N GLN A 24 3.99 2.67 -19.32
CA GLN A 24 2.88 2.45 -18.40
C GLN A 24 3.52 1.99 -17.09
N VAL A 25 3.56 2.91 -16.13
CA VAL A 25 3.77 2.54 -14.73
C VAL A 25 2.64 1.59 -14.40
N PRO A 26 2.91 0.32 -14.08
CA PRO A 26 1.84 -0.62 -13.72
C PRO A 26 1.15 -0.04 -12.49
N THR A 27 -0.07 0.44 -12.69
CA THR A 27 -0.99 0.77 -11.59
C THR A 27 -1.26 -0.56 -10.91
N ALA A 28 -0.61 -0.78 -9.77
CA ALA A 28 -0.78 -1.99 -8.96
C ALA A 28 -2.14 -1.94 -8.25
N ALA A 29 -3.22 -1.87 -9.04
CA ALA A 29 -4.57 -2.01 -8.54
C ALA A 29 -4.72 -3.42 -7.96
N GLY A 30 -4.91 -3.52 -6.66
CA GLY A 30 -5.37 -4.73 -6.00
C GLY A 30 -4.31 -5.75 -5.59
N THR A 31 -3.03 -5.40 -5.53
CA THR A 31 -2.02 -6.32 -4.99
C THR A 31 -2.24 -6.50 -3.49
N LYS A 32 -2.80 -7.65 -3.10
CA LYS A 32 -2.87 -8.03 -1.69
C LYS A 32 -1.47 -8.26 -1.15
N PRO A 33 -1.16 -7.74 0.03
CA PRO A 33 0.15 -7.95 0.63
C PRO A 33 0.36 -9.42 0.99
N HIS A 34 1.57 -9.92 0.79
CA HIS A 34 1.96 -11.24 1.27
C HIS A 34 2.36 -11.14 2.74
N VAL A 35 1.52 -11.61 3.64
CA VAL A 35 1.75 -11.50 5.09
C VAL A 35 2.46 -12.72 5.71
N GLY A 36 2.54 -13.81 4.98
CA GLY A 36 3.13 -15.07 5.47
C GLY A 36 2.14 -15.97 6.21
N GLN A 37 2.61 -17.15 6.58
CA GLN A 37 1.82 -18.15 7.28
C GLN A 37 1.61 -17.76 8.77
N GLY A 38 0.45 -18.08 9.32
CA GLY A 38 0.12 -17.81 10.72
C GLY A 38 -0.38 -16.39 11.01
N TRP A 39 -0.49 -15.53 9.97
CA TRP A 39 -1.06 -14.20 10.07
C TRP A 39 -2.51 -14.20 9.63
N HIS A 40 -3.40 -13.54 10.38
CA HIS A 40 -4.79 -13.34 10.02
C HIS A 40 -5.15 -11.85 10.07
N GLU A 41 -6.05 -11.43 9.20
CA GLU A 41 -6.50 -10.04 9.16
C GLU A 41 -7.40 -9.77 10.37
N LEU A 42 -7.01 -8.77 11.15
CA LEU A 42 -7.77 -8.29 12.31
C LEU A 42 -8.74 -7.17 11.92
N GLY A 43 -8.38 -6.36 10.97
CA GLY A 43 -9.19 -5.23 10.52
C GLY A 43 -8.61 -4.49 9.35
N ARG A 44 -9.46 -3.66 8.73
CA ARG A 44 -9.11 -2.87 7.55
C ARG A 44 -9.72 -1.48 7.64
N VAL A 45 -8.99 -0.47 7.18
CA VAL A 45 -9.43 0.92 7.06
C VAL A 45 -9.30 1.36 5.61
N HIS A 46 -10.30 2.06 5.10
CA HIS A 46 -10.22 2.74 3.82
C HIS A 46 -9.54 4.10 4.01
N VAL A 47 -8.42 4.29 3.34
CA VAL A 47 -7.62 5.53 3.39
C VAL A 47 -8.11 6.48 2.30
N ARG A 48 -8.58 7.66 2.70
CA ARG A 48 -9.01 8.73 1.77
C ARG A 48 -7.84 9.65 1.43
N ASP A 49 -8.02 10.48 0.39
CA ASP A 49 -6.94 11.32 -0.16
C ASP A 49 -6.49 12.46 0.78
N ASN A 50 -7.19 12.71 1.88
CA ASN A 50 -6.84 13.71 2.86
C ASN A 50 -6.20 13.09 4.10
N ALA A 51 -5.34 13.85 4.79
CA ALA A 51 -4.78 13.44 6.06
C ALA A 51 -5.92 13.23 7.07
N GLU A 52 -6.08 12.01 7.55
CA GLU A 52 -7.16 11.62 8.44
C GLU A 52 -6.65 10.91 9.69
N LYS A 53 -7.48 10.98 10.72
CA LYS A 53 -7.34 10.15 11.91
C LYS A 53 -8.48 9.16 11.91
N ASP A 54 -8.14 7.89 11.95
CA ASP A 54 -9.10 6.81 11.95
C ASP A 54 -8.85 5.79 13.06
N LEU A 55 -9.92 5.09 13.41
CA LEU A 55 -9.90 3.95 14.30
C LEU A 55 -10.23 2.68 13.52
N ALA A 56 -9.25 1.82 13.38
CA ALA A 56 -9.48 0.47 12.88
C ALA A 56 -9.95 -0.42 14.04
N PHE A 57 -11.24 -0.79 14.07
CA PHE A 57 -11.73 -1.80 15.00
C PHE A 57 -11.23 -3.16 14.58
N LEU A 58 -10.58 -3.86 15.52
CA LEU A 58 -9.97 -5.15 15.29
C LEU A 58 -10.91 -6.26 15.76
N LYS A 59 -11.14 -7.22 14.88
CA LYS A 59 -11.92 -8.45 15.17
C LYS A 59 -10.96 -9.59 15.40
N ASP A 60 -11.40 -10.58 16.17
CA ASP A 60 -10.61 -11.80 16.41
C ASP A 60 -9.18 -11.53 16.90
N GLY A 61 -9.02 -10.42 17.63
CA GLY A 61 -7.73 -9.96 18.16
C GLY A 61 -7.32 -10.61 19.49
N ASP A 62 -7.83 -11.81 19.81
CA ASP A 62 -7.49 -12.55 21.03
C ASP A 62 -6.11 -13.20 20.92
N ASP A 63 -5.38 -13.23 22.03
CA ASP A 63 -4.07 -13.89 22.18
C ASP A 63 -3.00 -13.42 21.16
N VAL A 64 -3.05 -12.16 20.74
CA VAL A 64 -2.11 -11.58 19.79
C VAL A 64 -0.76 -11.35 20.44
N VAL A 65 0.29 -11.80 19.80
CA VAL A 65 1.70 -11.61 20.21
C VAL A 65 2.46 -10.67 19.28
N GLU A 66 2.08 -10.62 18.00
CA GLU A 66 2.68 -9.74 16.99
C GLU A 66 1.60 -9.12 16.11
N VAL A 67 1.84 -7.90 15.65
CA VAL A 67 1.00 -7.22 14.66
C VAL A 67 1.83 -6.76 13.46
N ARG A 68 1.19 -6.66 12.29
CA ARG A 68 1.70 -6.02 11.08
C ARG A 68 0.66 -5.07 10.51
N VAL A 69 1.12 -4.01 9.91
CA VAL A 69 0.30 -3.06 9.17
C VAL A 69 0.70 -3.13 7.70
N CYS A 70 -0.25 -3.28 6.81
CA CYS A 70 -0.03 -3.44 5.39
C CYS A 70 -0.79 -2.40 4.59
N ALA A 71 -0.16 -1.83 3.55
CA ALA A 71 -0.83 -0.95 2.59
C ALA A 71 -1.28 -1.76 1.37
N GLU A 72 -2.54 -1.61 0.99
CA GLU A 72 -3.12 -2.19 -0.23
C GLU A 72 -3.55 -1.08 -1.19
N GLY A 73 -3.39 -1.31 -2.48
CA GLY A 73 -3.68 -0.34 -3.52
C GLY A 73 -2.56 0.67 -3.68
N ASN A 74 -2.54 1.73 -2.92
CA ASN A 74 -1.57 2.81 -3.02
C ASN A 74 -0.63 2.90 -1.81
N ALA A 75 0.49 3.61 -1.97
CA ALA A 75 1.37 3.93 -0.86
C ALA A 75 0.68 4.89 0.13
N ILE A 76 0.96 4.71 1.41
CA ILE A 76 0.35 5.46 2.50
C ILE A 76 1.47 6.12 3.31
N ARG A 77 1.32 7.39 3.64
CA ARG A 77 2.17 8.07 4.61
C ARG A 77 1.57 7.91 5.99
N LEU A 78 2.30 7.27 6.88
CA LEU A 78 1.89 7.04 8.27
C LEU A 78 2.56 8.11 9.15
N ARG A 79 1.77 8.78 9.98
CA ARG A 79 2.26 9.83 10.88
C ARG A 79 2.31 9.36 12.32
N ASN A 80 1.27 8.66 12.75
CA ASN A 80 1.16 8.14 14.10
C ASN A 80 0.33 6.86 14.11
N ALA A 81 0.65 5.95 15.03
CA ALA A 81 -0.13 4.74 15.26
C ALA A 81 -0.07 4.33 16.73
N GLU A 82 -1.22 4.02 17.29
CA GLU A 82 -1.36 3.58 18.67
C GLU A 82 -2.28 2.35 18.73
N LEU A 83 -1.74 1.23 19.21
CA LEU A 83 -2.48 -0.01 19.40
C LEU A 83 -3.13 -0.01 20.79
N TRP A 84 -4.44 -0.25 20.81
CA TRP A 84 -5.20 -0.36 22.04
C TRP A 84 -5.51 -1.81 22.34
N MET A 85 -5.37 -2.17 23.59
CA MET A 85 -5.46 -3.55 24.09
C MET A 85 -6.44 -3.63 25.26
N SER A 86 -6.85 -4.83 25.62
CA SER A 86 -7.69 -5.07 26.80
C SER A 86 -7.05 -4.50 28.07
N GLY A 87 -7.90 -4.00 28.99
CA GLY A 87 -7.48 -3.37 30.24
C GLY A 87 -6.93 -1.96 30.02
N ASP A 88 -7.44 -1.21 29.02
CA ASP A 88 -7.07 0.17 28.70
C ASP A 88 -5.57 0.38 28.43
N LYS A 89 -4.86 -0.69 28.10
CA LYS A 89 -3.45 -0.63 27.75
C LYS A 89 -3.29 -0.07 26.34
N ARG A 90 -2.20 0.69 26.15
CA ARG A 90 -1.88 1.30 24.85
C ARG A 90 -0.40 1.12 24.54
N GLN A 91 -0.12 0.91 23.26
CA GLN A 91 1.24 0.81 22.76
C GLN A 91 1.39 1.68 21.52
N LYS A 92 2.33 2.63 21.56
CA LYS A 92 2.72 3.37 20.38
C LYS A 92 3.48 2.45 19.43
N LEU A 93 3.05 2.38 18.17
CA LEU A 93 3.74 1.62 17.13
C LEU A 93 4.70 2.52 16.36
N TRP A 94 5.92 2.06 16.21
CA TRP A 94 6.93 2.70 15.38
C TRP A 94 6.79 2.15 13.96
N LEU A 95 6.11 2.92 13.11
CA LEU A 95 5.87 2.56 11.72
C LEU A 95 6.80 3.34 10.79
N PRO A 96 7.14 2.79 9.60
CA PRO A 96 7.86 3.57 8.60
C PRO A 96 7.01 4.77 8.18
N LEU A 97 7.65 5.92 7.92
CA LEU A 97 6.96 7.13 7.48
C LEU A 97 6.13 6.91 6.21
N VAL A 98 6.60 6.04 5.33
CA VAL A 98 5.90 5.65 4.09
C VAL A 98 5.85 4.14 4.00
N LEU A 99 4.63 3.62 3.81
CA LEU A 99 4.38 2.22 3.52
C LEU A 99 3.97 2.10 2.05
N GLY A 100 4.81 1.45 1.26
CA GLY A 100 4.58 1.26 -0.18
C GLY A 100 3.37 0.37 -0.47
N ALA A 101 2.77 0.52 -1.66
CA ALA A 101 1.68 -0.32 -2.13
C ALA A 101 2.04 -1.82 -2.08
N GLY A 102 1.18 -2.65 -1.52
CA GLY A 102 1.40 -4.09 -1.35
C GLY A 102 2.49 -4.45 -0.34
N LYS A 103 3.00 -3.50 0.45
CA LYS A 103 4.03 -3.74 1.46
C LYS A 103 3.43 -3.77 2.87
N CYS A 104 4.07 -4.56 3.73
CA CYS A 104 3.78 -4.62 5.16
C CYS A 104 4.97 -4.11 5.96
N THR A 105 4.71 -3.67 7.18
CA THR A 105 5.76 -3.43 8.18
C THR A 105 6.44 -4.73 8.56
N ASP A 106 7.60 -4.64 9.19
CA ASP A 106 8.15 -5.76 9.95
C ASP A 106 7.18 -6.16 11.08
N PRO A 107 7.27 -7.41 11.58
CA PRO A 107 6.51 -7.81 12.76
C PRO A 107 6.79 -6.91 13.94
N ILE A 108 5.74 -6.45 14.61
CA ILE A 108 5.83 -5.61 15.80
C ILE A 108 5.32 -6.40 16.98
N ASN A 109 6.17 -6.64 17.96
CA ASN A 109 5.79 -7.34 19.19
C ASN A 109 4.77 -6.54 19.99
N VAL A 110 3.70 -7.22 20.40
CA VAL A 110 2.69 -6.63 21.28
C VAL A 110 3.16 -6.73 22.74
N GLN A 111 3.28 -5.59 23.40
CA GLN A 111 3.76 -5.52 24.79
C GLN A 111 2.76 -6.20 25.73
N GLY A 112 3.28 -7.14 26.52
CA GLY A 112 2.45 -7.94 27.45
C GLY A 112 1.61 -9.01 26.76
N GLY A 113 1.90 -9.31 25.48
CA GLY A 113 1.24 -10.43 24.79
C GLY A 113 1.63 -11.79 25.33
N PRO A 114 0.78 -12.82 25.15
CA PRO A 114 -0.46 -12.77 24.38
C PRO A 114 -1.56 -11.93 25.06
N ILE A 115 -2.18 -11.04 24.32
CA ILE A 115 -3.20 -10.13 24.82
C ILE A 115 -4.25 -9.84 23.73
N ARG A 116 -5.47 -9.51 24.14
CA ARG A 116 -6.51 -9.07 23.23
C ARG A 116 -6.24 -7.65 22.76
N VAL A 117 -6.13 -7.46 21.43
CA VAL A 117 -6.09 -6.15 20.77
C VAL A 117 -7.49 -5.77 20.32
N THR A 118 -7.87 -4.50 20.51
CA THR A 118 -9.24 -4.02 20.30
C THR A 118 -9.36 -3.08 19.12
N HIS A 119 -8.43 -2.15 18.98
CA HIS A 119 -8.40 -1.21 17.86
C HIS A 119 -7.02 -0.61 17.66
N LEU A 120 -6.80 -0.10 16.46
CA LEU A 120 -5.62 0.65 16.08
C LEU A 120 -6.04 2.07 15.72
N ALA A 121 -5.56 3.06 16.49
CA ALA A 121 -5.70 4.46 16.16
C ALA A 121 -4.59 4.85 15.19
N LEU A 122 -4.95 5.44 14.07
CA LEU A 122 -4.04 5.78 12.97
C LEU A 122 -4.19 7.24 12.58
N GLU A 123 -3.06 7.86 12.30
CA GLU A 123 -2.98 9.13 11.59
C GLU A 123 -2.17 8.94 10.31
N TYR A 124 -2.79 9.18 9.17
CA TYR A 124 -2.23 8.85 7.87
C TYR A 124 -2.61 9.84 6.78
N GLU A 125 -1.96 9.72 5.64
CA GLU A 125 -2.23 10.49 4.43
C GLU A 125 -2.01 9.59 3.21
N ALA A 126 -2.96 9.54 2.28
CA ALA A 126 -2.76 8.88 1.00
C ALA A 126 -1.74 9.65 0.18
N MET A 127 -0.86 8.94 -0.50
CA MET A 127 0.21 9.56 -1.31
C MET A 127 -0.13 9.67 -2.80
N SER A 128 -1.26 9.13 -3.23
CA SER A 128 -1.69 9.17 -4.63
C SER A 128 -2.94 10.00 -4.81
N LEU A 129 -2.91 10.87 -5.80
CA LEU A 129 -4.08 11.56 -6.32
C LEU A 129 -4.77 10.65 -7.34
N GLY A 130 -5.60 9.72 -6.89
CA GLY A 130 -6.29 8.80 -7.78
C GLY A 130 -7.62 8.31 -7.21
N ALA A 131 -8.57 7.99 -8.11
CA ALA A 131 -9.92 7.55 -7.76
C ALA A 131 -9.97 6.20 -7.02
N GLU A 132 -8.88 5.44 -7.02
CA GLU A 132 -8.77 4.18 -6.27
C GLU A 132 -8.08 4.45 -4.95
N GLY A 133 -8.86 4.46 -3.88
CA GLY A 133 -8.38 4.64 -2.52
C GLY A 133 -7.37 3.56 -2.12
N ALA A 134 -6.49 3.89 -1.18
CA ALA A 134 -5.68 2.92 -0.49
C ALA A 134 -6.48 2.26 0.64
N HIS A 135 -6.10 1.05 1.00
CA HIS A 135 -6.57 0.39 2.22
C HIS A 135 -5.38 0.12 3.11
N LEU A 136 -5.61 0.22 4.39
CA LEU A 136 -4.65 -0.16 5.41
C LEU A 136 -5.23 -1.34 6.17
N SER A 137 -4.57 -2.49 6.08
CA SER A 137 -4.97 -3.73 6.75
C SER A 137 -4.06 -4.01 7.93
N VAL A 138 -4.64 -4.44 9.03
CA VAL A 138 -3.94 -4.85 10.24
C VAL A 138 -4.01 -6.36 10.36
N TYR A 139 -2.86 -6.99 10.48
CA TYR A 139 -2.75 -8.43 10.68
C TYR A 139 -2.19 -8.72 12.06
N GLY A 140 -2.71 -9.77 12.68
CA GLY A 140 -2.24 -10.30 13.93
C GLY A 140 -1.69 -11.71 13.78
N LYS A 141 -0.76 -12.05 14.65
CA LYS A 141 -0.28 -13.41 14.85
C LYS A 141 -0.56 -13.81 16.28
N SER A 142 -1.29 -14.91 16.46
CA SER A 142 -1.56 -15.47 17.77
C SER A 142 -0.43 -16.39 18.23
N LYS A 143 -0.31 -16.59 19.53
CA LYS A 143 0.73 -17.45 20.13
C LYS A 143 0.77 -18.86 19.55
N ASP A 144 -0.41 -19.41 19.23
CA ASP A 144 -0.57 -20.81 18.77
C ASP A 144 -0.59 -20.95 17.25
N ALA A 145 -0.42 -19.86 16.50
CA ALA A 145 -0.31 -19.88 15.04
C ALA A 145 1.05 -20.45 14.62
N ARG A 146 1.09 -21.73 14.30
CA ARG A 146 2.23 -22.47 13.75
C ARG A 146 2.12 -22.60 12.24
#